data_81a91a389ab45f66ae90143c1e1a7232
#
_entry.id   81a91a389ab45f66ae90143c1e1a7232
#
_cell.length_a   1.000
_cell.length_b   1.000
_cell.length_c   1.000
_cell.angle_alpha   90.00
_cell.angle_beta   90.00
_cell.angle_gamma   90.00
#
_symmetry.space_group_name_H-M   'P 1'
#
loop_
_entity.id
_entity.type
_entity.pdbx_description
1 polymer ?
#
loop_
_entity_poly.entity_id
_entity_poly.type
_entity_poly.pdbx_seq_one_letter_code
_entity_poly.pdbx_strand_id
1 'polypeptide(L)'
;MVLLFSNGDYFATGAIPYAYRPATEGETTNRIIIRAEIQGVPTRAVVDTGAPYVILAPKVASDAGVDRASALETRTMLIRGMRLEGFVVRLNIKLVATEGEDLDVDSTVFVPEVEEYWGDFPSFIGLTGFLERIRFAIDPSTDTFYFGQL
;
A
#
# COMPACT_ATOMS: atom_id res chain seq x y z
N MET A 1 -4.96 -5.83 -19.06
CA MET A 1 -4.38 -7.15 -19.34
C MET A 1 -4.33 -7.98 -18.07
N VAL A 2 -4.66 -9.22 -18.15
CA VAL A 2 -4.59 -10.16 -17.04
C VAL A 2 -3.35 -11.03 -17.15
N LEU A 3 -2.93 -11.59 -16.02
CA LEU A 3 -1.83 -12.55 -15.96
C LEU A 3 -2.41 -13.93 -15.69
N LEU A 4 -1.98 -14.93 -16.47
CA LEU A 4 -2.52 -16.26 -16.39
C LEU A 4 -1.47 -17.25 -15.88
N PHE A 5 -1.94 -18.28 -15.19
CA PHE A 5 -1.15 -19.51 -14.99
C PHE A 5 -0.98 -20.27 -16.31
N SER A 6 -0.03 -21.18 -16.34
CA SER A 6 0.21 -22.00 -17.53
C SER A 6 -0.98 -22.88 -17.95
N ASN A 7 -1.87 -23.20 -16.99
CA ASN A 7 -3.11 -23.95 -17.26
C ASN A 7 -4.28 -23.09 -17.77
N GLY A 8 -4.08 -21.78 -17.91
CA GLY A 8 -5.11 -20.85 -18.38
C GLY A 8 -5.94 -20.20 -17.28
N ASP A 9 -5.79 -20.58 -16.02
CA ASP A 9 -6.49 -19.92 -14.91
C ASP A 9 -5.92 -18.53 -14.66
N TYR A 10 -6.75 -17.62 -14.17
CA TYR A 10 -6.31 -16.28 -13.85
C TYR A 10 -5.42 -16.27 -12.60
N PHE A 11 -4.24 -15.69 -12.73
CA PHE A 11 -3.41 -15.30 -11.59
C PHE A 11 -3.80 -13.91 -11.11
N ALA A 12 -3.88 -12.95 -12.03
CA ALA A 12 -4.24 -11.58 -11.74
C ALA A 12 -5.36 -11.12 -12.67
N THR A 13 -6.30 -10.36 -12.12
CA THR A 13 -7.46 -9.82 -12.86
C THR A 13 -7.31 -8.32 -13.11
N GLY A 14 -6.35 -7.66 -12.49
CA GLY A 14 -6.07 -6.26 -12.67
C GLY A 14 -4.57 -5.97 -12.78
N ALA A 15 -4.26 -4.82 -13.34
CA ALA A 15 -2.91 -4.33 -13.50
C ALA A 15 -2.87 -2.80 -13.38
N ILE A 16 -1.76 -2.31 -12.82
CA ILE A 16 -1.51 -0.88 -12.67
C ILE A 16 -0.03 -0.61 -12.96
N PRO A 17 0.31 0.48 -13.64
CA PRO A 17 1.71 0.85 -13.79
C PRO A 17 2.28 1.29 -12.44
N TYR A 18 3.57 1.04 -12.24
CA TYR A 18 4.27 1.57 -11.08
C TYR A 18 5.38 2.52 -11.50
N ALA A 19 5.73 3.44 -10.60
CA ALA A 19 6.92 4.26 -10.76
C ALA A 19 8.09 3.60 -10.03
N TYR A 20 9.25 3.60 -10.66
CA TYR A 20 10.48 3.11 -10.04
C TYR A 20 11.44 4.27 -9.85
N ARG A 21 11.41 4.87 -8.66
CA ARG A 21 12.15 6.09 -8.34
C ARG A 21 12.26 6.27 -6.83
N PRO A 22 13.11 7.21 -6.34
CA PRO A 22 13.08 7.56 -4.93
C PRO A 22 11.72 8.06 -4.49
N ALA A 23 11.33 7.75 -3.26
CA ALA A 23 10.03 8.12 -2.71
C ALA A 23 9.93 9.63 -2.45
N THR A 24 11.04 10.29 -2.11
CA THR A 24 11.15 11.73 -1.92
C THR A 24 12.48 12.23 -2.48
N GLU A 25 12.62 13.54 -2.60
CA GLU A 25 13.86 14.16 -3.08
C GLU A 25 15.07 13.86 -2.19
N GLY A 26 14.84 13.62 -0.90
CA GLY A 26 15.90 13.33 0.06
C GLY A 26 16.42 11.90 0.01
N GLU A 27 15.78 11.01 -0.76
CA GLU A 27 16.19 9.62 -0.87
C GLU A 27 16.99 9.36 -2.14
N THR A 28 17.88 8.35 -2.08
CA THR A 28 18.69 7.93 -3.22
C THR A 28 18.31 6.53 -3.71
N THR A 29 17.59 5.77 -2.90
CA THR A 29 17.16 4.40 -3.24
C THR A 29 15.87 4.44 -4.03
N ASN A 30 15.85 3.75 -5.17
CA ASN A 30 14.62 3.58 -5.95
C ASN A 30 13.64 2.68 -5.23
N ARG A 31 12.36 3.03 -5.32
CA ARG A 31 11.24 2.28 -4.74
C ARG A 31 10.22 1.97 -5.82
N ILE A 32 9.49 0.89 -5.63
CA ILE A 32 8.31 0.58 -6.44
C ILE A 32 7.14 1.31 -5.80
N ILE A 33 6.54 2.25 -6.52
CA ILE A 33 5.49 3.12 -6.01
C ILE A 33 4.25 2.93 -6.85
N ILE A 34 3.14 2.56 -6.21
CA ILE A 34 1.83 2.43 -6.85
C ILE A 34 0.84 3.41 -6.24
N ARG A 35 -0.30 3.55 -6.90
CA ARG A 35 -1.42 4.34 -6.39
C ARG A 35 -2.48 3.41 -5.83
N ALA A 36 -3.04 3.80 -4.70
CA ALA A 36 -4.17 3.12 -4.06
C ALA A 36 -5.17 4.18 -3.59
N GLU A 37 -6.38 3.74 -3.24
CA GLU A 37 -7.41 4.63 -2.72
C GLU A 37 -7.98 4.09 -1.42
N ILE A 38 -8.21 5.00 -0.48
CA ILE A 38 -8.84 4.71 0.80
C ILE A 38 -10.03 5.64 0.92
N GLN A 39 -11.24 5.07 0.88
CA GLN A 39 -12.50 5.84 0.94
C GLN A 39 -12.50 7.00 -0.07
N GLY A 40 -12.03 6.74 -1.28
CA GLY A 40 -11.95 7.72 -2.36
C GLY A 40 -10.74 8.65 -2.29
N VAL A 41 -9.94 8.60 -1.23
CA VAL A 41 -8.74 9.42 -1.09
C VAL A 41 -7.56 8.70 -1.71
N PRO A 42 -6.92 9.25 -2.76
CA PRO A 42 -5.76 8.61 -3.36
C PRO A 42 -4.52 8.77 -2.49
N THR A 43 -3.68 7.75 -2.51
CA THR A 43 -2.35 7.80 -1.89
C THR A 43 -1.34 7.13 -2.79
N ARG A 44 -0.10 7.63 -2.77
CA ARG A 44 1.04 6.92 -3.31
C ARG A 44 1.54 5.98 -2.23
N ALA A 45 1.92 4.77 -2.60
CA ALA A 45 2.38 3.78 -1.65
C ALA A 45 3.61 3.05 -2.18
N VAL A 46 4.61 2.92 -1.32
CA VAL A 46 5.79 2.09 -1.59
C VAL A 46 5.42 0.63 -1.35
N VAL A 47 5.63 -0.22 -2.34
CA VAL A 47 5.49 -1.67 -2.16
C VAL A 47 6.72 -2.18 -1.44
N ASP A 48 6.53 -2.64 -0.20
CA ASP A 48 7.63 -3.05 0.68
C ASP A 48 7.28 -4.37 1.39
N THR A 49 7.79 -5.47 0.85
CA THR A 49 7.55 -6.79 1.43
C THR A 49 8.21 -6.98 2.79
N GLY A 50 9.13 -6.10 3.17
CA GLY A 50 9.76 -6.10 4.49
C GLY A 50 8.97 -5.36 5.56
N ALA A 51 7.94 -4.61 5.19
CA ALA A 51 7.11 -3.89 6.15
C ALA A 51 5.95 -4.78 6.63
N PRO A 52 5.64 -4.80 7.94
CA PRO A 52 4.38 -5.32 8.42
C PRO A 52 3.29 -4.28 8.17
N TYR A 53 2.10 -4.73 7.82
CA TYR A 53 0.92 -3.90 7.60
C TYR A 53 1.06 -2.92 6.42
N VAL A 54 -0.03 -2.24 6.13
CA VAL A 54 -0.02 -0.96 5.43
C VAL A 54 0.36 0.10 6.45
N ILE A 55 1.28 0.97 6.09
CA ILE A 55 1.62 2.12 6.93
C ILE A 55 1.07 3.34 6.20
N LEU A 56 0.00 3.90 6.75
CA LEU A 56 -0.74 4.96 6.11
C LEU A 56 -0.15 6.31 6.47
N ALA A 57 0.19 7.11 5.46
CA ALA A 57 0.66 8.47 5.69
C ALA A 57 -0.38 9.24 6.54
N PRO A 58 0.02 9.93 7.61
CA PRO A 58 -0.93 10.55 8.53
C PRO A 58 -1.90 11.52 7.88
N LYS A 59 -1.44 12.28 6.88
CA LYS A 59 -2.30 13.21 6.16
C LYS A 59 -3.39 12.48 5.36
N VAL A 60 -3.05 11.36 4.76
CA VAL A 60 -4.02 10.53 4.01
C VAL A 60 -5.06 9.96 4.98
N ALA A 61 -4.63 9.48 6.13
CA ALA A 61 -5.54 9.01 7.16
C ALA A 61 -6.53 10.09 7.59
N SER A 62 -6.03 11.29 7.84
CA SER A 62 -6.85 12.44 8.19
C SER A 62 -7.85 12.78 7.09
N ASP A 63 -7.41 12.88 5.86
CA ASP A 63 -8.26 13.18 4.70
C ASP A 63 -9.33 12.11 4.47
N ALA A 64 -9.03 10.85 4.78
CA ALA A 64 -9.96 9.73 4.64
C ALA A 64 -10.88 9.55 5.86
N GLY A 65 -10.74 10.35 6.90
CA GLY A 65 -11.54 10.25 8.10
C GLY A 65 -11.18 9.06 9.00
N VAL A 66 -9.96 8.55 8.88
CA VAL A 66 -9.46 7.46 9.70
C VAL A 66 -8.85 8.04 10.96
N ASP A 67 -9.45 7.75 12.09
CA ASP A 67 -9.01 8.30 13.37
C ASP A 67 -8.83 7.22 14.45
N ARG A 68 -8.33 7.66 15.59
CA ARG A 68 -8.05 6.80 16.74
C ARG A 68 -9.31 6.16 17.32
N ALA A 69 -10.49 6.71 17.08
CA ALA A 69 -11.74 6.14 17.56
C ALA A 69 -12.04 4.77 16.95
N SER A 70 -11.51 4.50 15.76
CA SER A 70 -11.65 3.22 15.06
C SER A 70 -10.54 2.23 15.40
N ALA A 71 -9.62 2.57 16.29
CA ALA A 71 -8.44 1.76 16.58
C ALA A 71 -8.80 0.42 17.24
N LEU A 72 -8.21 -0.64 16.70
CA LEU A 72 -8.25 -1.98 17.33
C LEU A 72 -7.26 -2.06 18.46
N GLU A 73 -6.10 -1.44 18.29
CA GLU A 73 -5.05 -1.36 19.30
C GLU A 73 -4.15 -0.16 19.04
N THR A 74 -3.36 0.22 20.03
CA THR A 74 -2.25 1.16 19.86
C THR A 74 -0.95 0.39 19.80
N ARG A 75 0.02 0.91 19.09
CA ARG A 75 1.29 0.23 18.86
C ARG A 75 2.41 1.21 18.61
N THR A 76 3.63 0.81 18.92
CA THR A 76 4.84 1.51 18.51
C THR A 76 5.56 0.67 17.46
N MET A 77 5.93 1.29 16.35
CA MET A 77 6.64 0.61 15.27
C MET A 77 7.90 1.38 14.89
N LEU A 78 8.91 0.63 14.46
CA LEU A 78 10.12 1.23 13.90
C LEU A 78 9.91 1.41 12.40
N ILE A 79 9.87 2.67 11.95
CA ILE A 79 9.62 3.02 10.56
C ILE A 79 10.67 4.04 10.13
N ARG A 80 11.39 3.73 9.05
CA ARG A 80 12.44 4.62 8.52
C ARG A 80 13.49 5.00 9.58
N GLY A 81 13.83 4.03 10.45
CA GLY A 81 14.79 4.24 11.53
C GLY A 81 14.25 4.94 12.77
N MET A 82 12.94 5.19 12.83
CA MET A 82 12.32 5.91 13.94
C MET A 82 11.25 5.10 14.63
N ARG A 83 11.18 5.24 15.93
CA ARG A 83 10.09 4.70 16.74
C ARG A 83 8.90 5.64 16.68
N LEU A 84 7.84 5.17 16.06
CA LEU A 84 6.61 5.94 15.90
C LEU A 84 5.47 5.27 16.66
N GLU A 85 4.78 6.05 17.48
CA GLU A 85 3.53 5.61 18.10
C GLU A 85 2.38 5.83 17.12
N GLY A 86 1.40 4.94 17.17
CA GLY A 86 0.24 5.04 16.33
C GLY A 86 -0.81 4.01 16.71
N PHE A 87 -1.75 3.80 15.81
CA PHE A 87 -2.85 2.87 16.03
C PHE A 87 -3.07 1.96 14.83
N VAL A 88 -3.63 0.79 15.08
CA VAL A 88 -3.94 -0.21 14.07
C VAL A 88 -5.44 -0.22 13.82
N VAL A 89 -5.82 -0.20 12.55
CA VAL A 89 -7.21 -0.29 12.11
C VAL A 89 -7.36 -1.32 10.99
N ARG A 90 -8.60 -1.75 10.74
CA ARG A 90 -8.96 -2.54 9.57
C ARG A 90 -9.69 -1.63 8.59
N LEU A 91 -9.19 -1.57 7.39
CA LEU A 91 -9.72 -0.72 6.33
C LEU A 91 -9.75 -1.47 5.02
N ASN A 92 -10.71 -1.09 4.19
CA ASN A 92 -10.73 -1.53 2.80
C ASN A 92 -9.89 -0.57 1.96
N ILE A 93 -8.89 -1.11 1.27
CA ILE A 93 -8.04 -0.33 0.37
C ILE A 93 -8.26 -0.82 -1.05
N LYS A 94 -8.52 0.10 -1.96
CA LYS A 94 -8.78 -0.22 -3.36
C LYS A 94 -7.52 -0.04 -4.20
N LEU A 95 -7.17 -1.07 -4.95
CA LEU A 95 -6.25 -0.97 -6.07
C LEU A 95 -7.06 -0.68 -7.33
N VAL A 96 -6.85 0.48 -7.92
CA VAL A 96 -7.60 0.92 -9.10
C VAL A 96 -6.83 0.48 -10.34
N ALA A 97 -7.42 -0.45 -11.10
CA ALA A 97 -6.78 -0.99 -12.28
C ALA A 97 -6.79 0.01 -13.44
N THR A 98 -5.68 0.07 -14.16
CA THR A 98 -5.65 0.71 -15.48
C THR A 98 -6.04 -0.27 -16.57
N GLU A 99 -5.83 -1.57 -16.32
CA GLU A 99 -6.29 -2.66 -17.16
C GLU A 99 -6.93 -3.72 -16.28
N GLY A 100 -8.07 -4.25 -16.72
CA GLY A 100 -8.80 -5.27 -15.98
C GLY A 100 -9.67 -4.69 -14.87
N GLU A 101 -9.75 -5.41 -13.75
CA GLU A 101 -10.67 -5.12 -12.65
C GLU A 101 -9.97 -4.52 -11.45
N ASP A 102 -10.62 -3.56 -10.80
CA ASP A 102 -10.19 -3.05 -9.49
C ASP A 102 -10.23 -4.16 -8.45
N LEU A 103 -9.48 -4.00 -7.39
CA LEU A 103 -9.45 -4.95 -6.28
C LEU A 103 -9.59 -4.21 -4.95
N ASP A 104 -10.59 -4.59 -4.17
CA ASP A 104 -10.73 -4.15 -2.79
C ASP A 104 -10.03 -5.14 -1.87
N VAL A 105 -9.13 -4.64 -1.03
CA VAL A 105 -8.34 -5.46 -0.11
C VAL A 105 -8.68 -5.09 1.32
N ASP A 106 -9.22 -6.05 2.07
CA ASP A 106 -9.43 -5.89 3.51
C ASP A 106 -8.07 -5.89 4.21
N SER A 107 -7.63 -4.73 4.64
CA SER A 107 -6.25 -4.47 5.02
C SER A 107 -6.09 -4.21 6.51
N THR A 108 -4.96 -4.65 7.05
CA THR A 108 -4.51 -4.22 8.38
C THR A 108 -3.58 -3.03 8.19
N VAL A 109 -3.92 -1.93 8.86
CA VAL A 109 -3.29 -0.63 8.62
C VAL A 109 -2.78 -0.04 9.92
N PHE A 110 -1.53 0.39 9.93
CA PHE A 110 -0.95 1.19 11.00
C PHE A 110 -0.95 2.67 10.59
N VAL A 111 -1.46 3.52 11.46
CA VAL A 111 -1.46 4.97 11.27
C VAL A 111 -0.53 5.61 12.30
N PRO A 112 0.64 6.09 11.89
CA PRO A 112 1.52 6.81 12.81
C PRO A 112 0.94 8.18 13.18
N GLU A 113 1.05 8.56 14.45
CA GLU A 113 0.49 9.81 14.96
C GLU A 113 1.54 10.92 15.04
N VAL A 114 2.32 11.09 13.96
CA VAL A 114 3.42 12.06 13.89
C VAL A 114 3.45 12.74 12.52
N GLU A 115 2.43 13.50 12.23
CA GLU A 115 2.22 14.10 10.92
C GLU A 115 3.40 14.95 10.44
N GLU A 116 3.92 15.83 11.29
CA GLU A 116 5.03 16.72 10.95
C GLU A 116 6.29 15.97 10.57
N TYR A 117 6.53 14.85 11.24
CA TYR A 117 7.71 14.05 11.01
C TYR A 117 7.61 13.24 9.72
N TRP A 118 6.41 12.81 9.37
CA TRP A 118 6.16 12.04 8.16
C TRP A 118 6.45 12.86 6.90
N GLY A 119 6.04 14.14 6.93
CA GLY A 119 6.14 15.02 5.79
C GLY A 119 5.30 14.50 4.61
N ASP A 120 5.86 14.59 3.42
CA ASP A 120 5.24 14.15 2.16
C ASP A 120 5.69 12.76 1.72
N PHE A 121 6.27 11.97 2.62
CA PHE A 121 6.63 10.59 2.32
C PHE A 121 5.38 9.77 2.02
N PRO A 122 5.40 8.88 1.00
CA PRO A 122 4.23 8.06 0.67
C PRO A 122 3.87 7.09 1.79
N SER A 123 2.71 6.48 1.67
CA SER A 123 2.33 5.32 2.47
C SER A 123 3.19 4.12 2.10
N PHE A 124 3.13 3.05 2.92
CA PHE A 124 3.76 1.76 2.60
C PHE A 124 2.67 0.70 2.45
N ILE A 125 2.87 -0.19 1.50
CA ILE A 125 2.08 -1.41 1.37
C ILE A 125 2.98 -2.57 1.77
N GLY A 126 2.70 -3.15 2.93
CA GLY A 126 3.50 -4.20 3.51
C GLY A 126 2.99 -5.60 3.21
N LEU A 127 3.76 -6.59 3.67
CA LEU A 127 3.41 -7.99 3.45
C LEU A 127 2.25 -8.42 4.33
N THR A 128 2.41 -8.30 5.65
CA THR A 128 1.37 -8.69 6.61
C THR A 128 0.18 -7.76 6.48
N GLY A 129 -1.00 -8.34 6.29
CA GLY A 129 -2.25 -7.59 6.26
C GLY A 129 -2.58 -6.91 4.93
N PHE A 130 -1.75 -7.07 3.89
CA PHE A 130 -2.08 -6.61 2.55
C PHE A 130 -1.58 -7.56 1.48
N LEU A 131 -0.28 -7.58 1.18
CA LEU A 131 0.27 -8.37 0.07
C LEU A 131 0.03 -9.87 0.26
N GLU A 132 0.08 -10.37 1.49
CA GLU A 132 -0.21 -11.78 1.78
C GLU A 132 -1.67 -12.19 1.52
N ARG A 133 -2.56 -11.21 1.36
CA ARG A 133 -4.00 -11.42 1.15
C ARG A 133 -4.42 -11.36 -0.30
N ILE A 134 -3.48 -11.15 -1.20
CA ILE A 134 -3.72 -11.06 -2.64
C ILE A 134 -2.71 -11.88 -3.40
N ARG A 135 -2.98 -12.12 -4.67
CA ARG A 135 -1.96 -12.52 -5.63
C ARG A 135 -1.37 -11.26 -6.23
N PHE A 136 -0.06 -11.20 -6.35
CA PHE A 136 0.58 -10.07 -7.01
C PHE A 136 1.83 -10.52 -7.75
N ALA A 137 2.18 -9.77 -8.77
CA ALA A 137 3.41 -9.96 -9.54
C ALA A 137 3.91 -8.62 -10.04
N ILE A 138 5.21 -8.54 -10.24
CA ILE A 138 5.88 -7.34 -10.75
C ILE A 138 6.63 -7.72 -12.01
N ASP A 139 6.34 -7.02 -13.10
CA ASP A 139 7.09 -7.15 -14.34
C ASP A 139 7.95 -5.90 -14.55
N PRO A 140 9.25 -5.98 -14.28
CA PRO A 140 10.13 -4.82 -14.43
C PRO A 140 10.42 -4.45 -15.89
N SER A 141 10.09 -5.32 -16.85
CA SER A 141 10.26 -4.97 -18.26
C SER A 141 9.23 -3.97 -18.76
N THR A 142 8.07 -3.92 -18.10
CA THR A 142 6.95 -3.03 -18.45
C THR A 142 6.53 -2.12 -17.31
N ASP A 143 7.21 -2.16 -16.18
CA ASP A 143 6.88 -1.43 -14.96
C ASP A 143 5.40 -1.63 -14.57
N THR A 144 4.97 -2.89 -14.56
CA THR A 144 3.59 -3.26 -14.28
C THR A 144 3.48 -4.04 -12.97
N PHE A 145 2.52 -3.64 -12.15
CA PHE A 145 2.12 -4.36 -10.94
C PHE A 145 0.78 -5.05 -11.22
N TYR A 146 0.79 -6.37 -11.17
CA TYR A 146 -0.40 -7.22 -11.35
C TYR A 146 -0.99 -7.60 -10.01
N PHE A 147 -2.31 -7.68 -9.94
CA PHE A 147 -3.00 -8.07 -8.73
C PHE A 147 -4.27 -8.86 -9.01
N GLY A 148 -4.65 -9.69 -8.04
CA GLY A 148 -5.86 -10.49 -8.10
C GLY A 148 -6.20 -11.07 -6.74
N GLN A 149 -7.40 -11.63 -6.64
CA GLN A 149 -7.81 -12.31 -5.42
C GLN A 149 -7.04 -13.62 -5.22
N LEU A 150 -6.82 -13.94 -3.96
CA LEU A 150 -6.17 -15.16 -3.56
C LEU A 150 -7.08 -16.38 -3.83
#